data_fd4bd1a848fcbb74e0b66308eb5f06a1
#
_entry.id   fd4bd1a848fcbb74e0b66308eb5f06a1
#
_cell.length_a   1.000
_cell.length_b   1.000
_cell.length_c   1.000
_cell.angle_alpha   90.00
_cell.angle_beta   90.00
_cell.angle_gamma   90.00
#
_symmetry.space_group_name_H-M   'P 1'
#
loop_
_entity.id
_entity.type
_entity.pdbx_description
1 polymer ?
#
loop_
_entity_poly.entity_id
_entity_poly.type
_entity_poly.pdbx_seq_one_letter_code
_entity_poly.pdbx_strand_id
1 'polypeptide(L)'
;MVEATKAAGGYISTIWNKADDLHPWDFGDNYVSHMSWSGVQPSKEAAIKLIEAMGGKGAIVHVGGIPANIPAIERLEGLKQALAEYPDVQLLDVQSADWDTAKAASLMSSFITRYGDEITGVHCANDNMAYGVLEALKAEGMTLPVTGFDGNPEAVKMVIDGELLAT
;
A
#
# COMPACT_ATOMS: atom_id res chain seq x y z
N MET A 1 -22.94 -13.46 -2.03
CA MET A 1 -22.84 -13.68 -0.56
C MET A 1 -24.07 -13.10 0.13
N VAL A 2 -24.33 -11.80 0.09
CA VAL A 2 -25.46 -11.14 0.77
C VAL A 2 -26.81 -11.81 0.43
N GLU A 3 -27.15 -11.95 -0.85
CA GLU A 3 -28.38 -12.58 -1.30
C GLU A 3 -28.52 -14.05 -0.86
N ALA A 4 -27.42 -14.82 -0.85
CA ALA A 4 -27.43 -16.19 -0.38
C ALA A 4 -27.72 -16.27 1.14
N THR A 5 -27.14 -15.37 1.92
CA THR A 5 -27.40 -15.27 3.37
C THR A 5 -28.86 -14.90 3.63
N LYS A 6 -29.39 -13.93 2.88
CA LYS A 6 -30.80 -13.54 2.97
C LYS A 6 -31.73 -14.69 2.63
N ALA A 7 -31.46 -15.43 1.54
CA ALA A 7 -32.26 -16.59 1.14
C ALA A 7 -32.26 -17.71 2.19
N ALA A 8 -31.18 -17.81 2.99
CA ALA A 8 -31.06 -18.73 4.12
C ALA A 8 -31.70 -18.19 5.43
N GLY A 9 -32.32 -17.00 5.41
CA GLY A 9 -32.89 -16.36 6.60
C GLY A 9 -31.84 -15.82 7.59
N GLY A 10 -30.60 -15.68 7.16
CA GLY A 10 -29.49 -15.18 7.99
C GLY A 10 -29.27 -13.68 7.88
N TYR A 11 -28.41 -13.18 8.76
CA TYR A 11 -27.93 -11.80 8.75
C TYR A 11 -26.45 -11.75 8.42
N ILE A 12 -25.99 -10.68 7.75
CA ILE A 12 -24.59 -10.49 7.34
C ILE A 12 -24.11 -9.07 7.66
N SER A 13 -22.91 -8.99 8.19
CA SER A 13 -22.10 -7.77 8.22
C SER A 13 -20.84 -8.03 7.41
N THR A 14 -20.36 -7.03 6.70
CA THR A 14 -19.13 -7.11 5.92
C THR A 14 -18.13 -6.05 6.35
N ILE A 15 -16.86 -6.29 6.07
CA ILE A 15 -15.78 -5.34 6.35
C ILE A 15 -14.90 -5.17 5.14
N TRP A 16 -14.15 -4.08 5.08
CA TRP A 16 -13.08 -3.76 4.16
C TRP A 16 -13.58 -3.24 2.81
N ASN A 17 -13.59 -4.08 1.79
CA ASN A 17 -13.87 -3.68 0.41
C ASN A 17 -15.32 -3.88 0.01
N LYS A 18 -15.91 -2.87 -0.59
CA LYS A 18 -17.14 -2.97 -1.38
C LYS A 18 -17.09 -1.93 -2.50
N ALA A 19 -17.91 -2.09 -3.52
CA ALA A 19 -18.15 -1.02 -4.48
C ALA A 19 -18.84 0.17 -3.79
N ASP A 20 -18.50 1.40 -4.16
CA ASP A 20 -19.00 2.62 -3.49
C ASP A 20 -20.51 2.79 -3.63
N ASP A 21 -21.08 2.35 -4.75
CA ASP A 21 -22.51 2.37 -5.07
C ASP A 21 -23.32 1.25 -4.41
N LEU A 22 -22.68 0.37 -3.63
CA LEU A 22 -23.29 -0.79 -2.99
C LEU A 22 -23.52 -0.50 -1.50
N HIS A 23 -24.76 -0.41 -1.05
CA HIS A 23 -25.07 -0.07 0.34
C HIS A 23 -25.85 -1.18 1.05
N PRO A 24 -25.65 -1.36 2.38
CA PRO A 24 -26.42 -2.33 3.15
C PRO A 24 -27.93 -2.22 2.97
N TRP A 25 -28.45 -1.01 2.94
CA TRP A 25 -29.90 -0.76 2.77
C TRP A 25 -30.47 -1.14 1.40
N ASP A 26 -29.63 -1.36 0.38
CA ASP A 26 -30.07 -1.82 -0.94
C ASP A 26 -30.52 -3.30 -0.93
N PHE A 27 -30.13 -4.04 0.11
CA PHE A 27 -30.38 -5.49 0.26
C PHE A 27 -31.44 -5.82 1.34
N GLY A 28 -31.96 -4.82 2.04
CA GLY A 28 -32.91 -4.99 3.15
C GLY A 28 -32.25 -5.38 4.47
N ASP A 29 -33.05 -5.69 5.48
CA ASP A 29 -32.62 -5.83 6.88
C ASP A 29 -31.59 -6.94 7.14
N ASN A 30 -31.44 -7.89 6.21
CA ASN A 30 -30.47 -8.98 6.35
C ASN A 30 -29.00 -8.54 6.15
N TYR A 31 -28.76 -7.43 5.44
CA TYR A 31 -27.44 -6.83 5.36
C TYR A 31 -27.32 -5.72 6.40
N VAL A 32 -26.86 -6.10 7.58
CA VAL A 32 -26.91 -5.25 8.79
C VAL A 32 -25.97 -4.06 8.71
N SER A 33 -24.73 -4.28 8.25
CA SER A 33 -23.74 -3.22 8.19
C SER A 33 -22.57 -3.55 7.25
N HIS A 34 -21.91 -2.51 6.79
CA HIS A 34 -20.57 -2.56 6.22
C HIS A 34 -19.65 -1.64 7.02
N MET A 35 -18.50 -2.16 7.43
CA MET A 35 -17.48 -1.39 8.12
C MET A 35 -16.26 -1.24 7.24
N SER A 36 -15.82 -0.01 7.05
CA SER A 36 -14.63 0.32 6.29
C SER A 36 -13.92 1.54 6.90
N TRP A 37 -12.69 1.74 6.52
CA TRP A 37 -11.92 2.95 6.83
C TRP A 37 -11.14 3.35 5.59
N SER A 38 -10.84 4.64 5.45
CA SER A 38 -10.05 5.12 4.34
C SER A 38 -8.56 4.89 4.57
N GLY A 39 -7.88 4.35 3.57
CA GLY A 39 -6.42 4.21 3.53
C GLY A 39 -5.67 5.46 3.11
N VAL A 40 -6.36 6.54 2.70
CA VAL A 40 -5.74 7.76 2.15
C VAL A 40 -4.86 8.45 3.19
N GLN A 41 -5.43 8.80 4.34
CA GLN A 41 -4.69 9.56 5.35
C GLN A 41 -3.53 8.77 5.96
N PRO A 42 -3.67 7.49 6.39
CA PRO A 42 -2.52 6.73 6.89
C PRO A 42 -1.42 6.56 5.84
N SER A 43 -1.78 6.33 4.57
CA SER A 43 -0.79 6.22 3.49
C SER A 43 -0.07 7.55 3.23
N LYS A 44 -0.79 8.68 3.32
CA LYS A 44 -0.17 10.01 3.25
C LYS A 44 0.85 10.20 4.36
N GLU A 45 0.53 9.82 5.59
CA GLU A 45 1.44 9.92 6.73
C GLU A 45 2.69 9.04 6.56
N ALA A 46 2.53 7.80 6.08
CA ALA A 46 3.64 6.92 5.77
C ALA A 46 4.52 7.52 4.64
N ALA A 47 3.91 8.07 3.60
CA ALA A 47 4.62 8.74 2.51
C ALA A 47 5.38 9.99 2.97
N ILE A 48 4.80 10.80 3.87
CA ILE A 48 5.51 11.95 4.47
C ILE A 48 6.74 11.46 5.25
N LYS A 49 6.62 10.39 6.03
CA LYS A 49 7.77 9.79 6.74
C LYS A 49 8.86 9.33 5.77
N LEU A 50 8.48 8.73 4.65
CA LEU A 50 9.41 8.35 3.59
C LEU A 50 10.15 9.57 3.04
N ILE A 51 9.42 10.61 2.68
CA ILE A 51 9.96 11.86 2.13
C ILE A 51 10.89 12.56 3.13
N GLU A 52 10.50 12.61 4.41
CA GLU A 52 11.35 13.15 5.49
C GLU A 52 12.65 12.36 5.63
N ALA A 53 12.60 11.03 5.58
CA ALA A 53 13.79 10.17 5.63
C ALA A 53 14.73 10.36 4.42
N MET A 54 14.17 10.75 3.26
CA MET A 54 14.91 11.12 2.05
C MET A 54 15.47 12.55 2.11
N GLY A 55 15.21 13.32 3.16
CA GLY A 55 15.62 14.73 3.29
C GLY A 55 14.78 15.70 2.45
N GLY A 56 13.55 15.36 2.14
CA GLY A 56 12.58 16.22 1.46
C GLY A 56 12.78 16.36 -0.05
N LYS A 57 13.64 15.55 -0.66
CA LYS A 57 13.97 15.59 -2.10
C LYS A 57 14.36 14.21 -2.61
N GLY A 58 14.35 14.03 -3.93
CA GLY A 58 14.74 12.77 -4.58
C GLY A 58 13.59 12.13 -5.35
N ALA A 59 13.58 10.81 -5.45
CA ALA A 59 12.61 10.13 -6.28
C ALA A 59 12.11 8.81 -5.67
N ILE A 60 10.82 8.58 -5.78
CA ILE A 60 10.10 7.43 -5.22
C ILE A 60 9.58 6.55 -6.35
N VAL A 61 9.66 5.24 -6.17
CA VAL A 61 8.84 4.27 -6.90
C VAL A 61 7.73 3.74 -6.00
N HIS A 62 6.55 3.48 -6.59
CA HIS A 62 5.41 2.91 -5.87
C HIS A 62 5.14 1.47 -6.31
N VAL A 63 5.12 0.56 -5.34
CA VAL A 63 4.73 -0.84 -5.52
C VAL A 63 3.30 -1.01 -5.04
N GLY A 64 2.38 -1.04 -6.00
CA GLY A 64 0.93 -1.05 -5.77
C GLY A 64 0.32 -2.43 -5.64
N GLY A 65 -0.87 -2.48 -5.04
CA GLY A 65 -1.72 -3.67 -5.04
C GLY A 65 -2.51 -3.84 -6.34
N ILE A 66 -3.50 -4.72 -6.34
CA ILE A 66 -4.40 -4.92 -7.49
C ILE A 66 -5.13 -3.61 -7.81
N PRO A 67 -5.00 -3.06 -9.05
CA PRO A 67 -5.43 -1.70 -9.36
C PRO A 67 -6.92 -1.41 -9.16
N ALA A 68 -7.77 -2.44 -9.25
CA ALA A 68 -9.22 -2.31 -9.05
C ALA A 68 -9.64 -2.37 -7.57
N ASN A 69 -8.73 -2.66 -6.65
CA ASN A 69 -9.04 -2.71 -5.23
C ASN A 69 -9.04 -1.32 -4.60
N ILE A 70 -10.06 -1.00 -3.83
CA ILE A 70 -10.18 0.28 -3.11
C ILE A 70 -8.92 0.61 -2.30
N PRO A 71 -8.34 -0.30 -1.47
CA PRO A 71 -7.11 0.00 -0.75
C PRO A 71 -5.92 0.37 -1.64
N ALA A 72 -5.78 -0.23 -2.83
CA ALA A 72 -4.70 0.12 -3.74
C ALA A 72 -4.86 1.56 -4.27
N ILE A 73 -6.09 1.94 -4.62
CA ILE A 73 -6.45 3.28 -5.09
C ILE A 73 -6.20 4.31 -3.99
N GLU A 74 -6.72 4.06 -2.78
CA GLU A 74 -6.61 4.99 -1.66
C GLU A 74 -5.16 5.17 -1.18
N ARG A 75 -4.39 4.09 -1.12
CA ARG A 75 -2.99 4.16 -0.69
C ARG A 75 -2.11 4.90 -1.70
N LEU A 76 -2.36 4.74 -3.00
CA LEU A 76 -1.72 5.55 -4.03
C LEU A 76 -2.16 7.02 -3.97
N GLU A 77 -3.44 7.27 -3.69
CA GLU A 77 -3.94 8.64 -3.51
C GLU A 77 -3.26 9.33 -2.33
N GLY A 78 -3.08 8.63 -1.20
CA GLY A 78 -2.34 9.14 -0.05
C GLY A 78 -0.91 9.55 -0.40
N LEU A 79 -0.18 8.71 -1.14
CA LEU A 79 1.15 9.05 -1.66
C LEU A 79 1.11 10.32 -2.53
N LYS A 80 0.16 10.42 -3.46
CA LYS A 80 0.04 11.60 -4.33
C LYS A 80 -0.24 12.89 -3.55
N GLN A 81 -1.07 12.80 -2.51
CA GLN A 81 -1.34 13.96 -1.65
C GLN A 81 -0.10 14.38 -0.86
N ALA A 82 0.71 13.43 -0.39
CA ALA A 82 2.00 13.76 0.22
C ALA A 82 2.93 14.45 -0.77
N LEU A 83 3.08 13.90 -1.97
CA LEU A 83 3.96 14.48 -3.01
C LEU A 83 3.54 15.88 -3.44
N ALA A 84 2.25 16.23 -3.38
CA ALA A 84 1.78 17.58 -3.68
C ALA A 84 2.32 18.63 -2.67
N GLU A 85 2.73 18.23 -1.47
CA GLU A 85 3.33 19.09 -0.46
C GLU A 85 4.86 19.17 -0.57
N TYR A 86 5.48 18.28 -1.38
CA TYR A 86 6.93 18.17 -1.53
C TYR A 86 7.36 18.22 -3.01
N PRO A 87 7.40 19.41 -3.63
CA PRO A 87 7.64 19.55 -5.07
C PRO A 87 9.04 19.10 -5.53
N ASP A 88 9.99 18.94 -4.61
CA ASP A 88 11.35 18.46 -4.89
C ASP A 88 11.44 16.91 -4.87
N VAL A 89 10.31 16.21 -4.67
CA VAL A 89 10.24 14.75 -4.72
C VAL A 89 9.47 14.30 -5.95
N GLN A 90 10.10 13.46 -6.76
CA GLN A 90 9.50 12.93 -7.99
C GLN A 90 8.93 11.52 -7.77
N LEU A 91 7.78 11.23 -8.36
CA LEU A 91 7.27 9.87 -8.51
C LEU A 91 7.73 9.30 -9.86
N LEU A 92 8.72 8.39 -9.85
CA LEU A 92 9.32 7.82 -11.07
C LEU A 92 8.39 6.84 -11.77
N ASP A 93 7.80 5.93 -11.00
CA ASP A 93 6.96 4.86 -11.55
C ASP A 93 5.94 4.37 -10.53
N VAL A 94 4.82 3.85 -11.06
CA VAL A 94 3.73 3.25 -10.28
C VAL A 94 3.34 1.95 -10.97
N GLN A 95 3.63 0.81 -10.34
CA GLN A 95 3.25 -0.49 -10.89
C GLN A 95 2.66 -1.40 -9.84
N SER A 96 1.83 -2.34 -10.28
CA SER A 96 1.19 -3.33 -9.41
C SER A 96 2.06 -4.56 -9.23
N ALA A 97 2.14 -5.03 -7.99
CA ALA A 97 2.63 -6.36 -7.64
C ALA A 97 1.51 -7.26 -7.06
N ASP A 98 0.24 -6.87 -7.24
CA ASP A 98 -0.96 -7.66 -6.93
C ASP A 98 -1.03 -8.19 -5.49
N TRP A 99 -0.48 -7.46 -4.51
CA TRP A 99 -0.35 -7.84 -3.10
C TRP A 99 0.62 -9.01 -2.84
N ASP A 100 1.42 -9.40 -3.82
CA ASP A 100 2.29 -10.57 -3.80
C ASP A 100 3.76 -10.20 -3.56
N THR A 101 4.40 -10.88 -2.60
CA THR A 101 5.79 -10.65 -2.19
C THR A 101 6.78 -10.94 -3.33
N ALA A 102 6.61 -12.06 -4.05
CA ALA A 102 7.54 -12.46 -5.10
C ALA A 102 7.43 -11.56 -6.33
N LYS A 103 6.20 -11.14 -6.67
CA LYS A 103 5.99 -10.13 -7.73
C LYS A 103 6.61 -8.78 -7.34
N ALA A 104 6.51 -8.37 -6.08
CA ALA A 104 7.11 -7.14 -5.58
C ALA A 104 8.64 -7.19 -5.66
N ALA A 105 9.27 -8.31 -5.32
CA ALA A 105 10.71 -8.51 -5.48
C ALA A 105 11.13 -8.39 -6.95
N SER A 106 10.43 -9.08 -7.85
CA SER A 106 10.70 -9.03 -9.30
C SER A 106 10.50 -7.62 -9.86
N LEU A 107 9.46 -6.92 -9.41
CA LEU A 107 9.17 -5.55 -9.81
C LEU A 107 10.26 -4.58 -9.32
N MET A 108 10.71 -4.72 -8.08
CA MET A 108 11.79 -3.88 -7.54
C MET A 108 13.10 -4.10 -8.31
N SER A 109 13.47 -5.34 -8.64
CA SER A 109 14.63 -5.62 -9.50
C SER A 109 14.52 -4.95 -10.88
N SER A 110 13.29 -4.88 -11.43
CA SER A 110 13.03 -4.18 -12.69
C SER A 110 13.18 -2.65 -12.53
N PHE A 111 12.72 -2.08 -11.41
CA PHE A 111 12.91 -0.67 -11.11
C PHE A 111 14.39 -0.33 -10.93
N ILE A 112 15.15 -1.15 -10.20
CA ILE A 112 16.60 -0.98 -10.03
C ILE A 112 17.31 -0.99 -11.39
N THR A 113 16.97 -1.95 -12.26
CA THR A 113 17.53 -2.03 -13.62
C THR A 113 17.25 -0.77 -14.45
N ARG A 114 16.06 -0.18 -14.28
CA ARG A 114 15.61 0.97 -15.09
C ARG A 114 16.12 2.29 -14.55
N TYR A 115 16.11 2.49 -13.25
CA TYR A 115 16.31 3.78 -12.61
C TYR A 115 17.59 3.84 -11.75
N GLY A 116 18.13 2.69 -11.32
CA GLY A 116 19.36 2.62 -10.52
C GLY A 116 19.37 3.57 -9.34
N ASP A 117 20.39 4.40 -9.26
CA ASP A 117 20.63 5.36 -8.17
C ASP A 117 19.65 6.56 -8.16
N GLU A 118 18.77 6.70 -9.16
CA GLU A 118 17.73 7.71 -9.14
C GLU A 118 16.67 7.40 -8.06
N ILE A 119 16.47 6.12 -7.72
CA ILE A 119 15.54 5.73 -6.67
C ILE A 119 16.13 6.07 -5.30
N THR A 120 15.44 6.90 -4.54
CA THR A 120 15.87 7.28 -3.19
C THR A 120 14.90 6.83 -2.10
N GLY A 121 13.74 6.29 -2.47
CA GLY A 121 12.77 5.71 -1.55
C GLY A 121 11.75 4.83 -2.24
N VAL A 122 11.15 3.90 -1.50
CA VAL A 122 10.13 2.99 -2.02
C VAL A 122 8.89 3.03 -1.14
N HIS A 123 7.75 3.33 -1.75
CA HIS A 123 6.44 3.27 -1.10
C HIS A 123 5.70 2.00 -1.54
N CYS A 124 5.44 1.09 -0.61
CA CYS A 124 4.69 -0.14 -0.86
C CYS A 124 3.26 -0.01 -0.34
N ALA A 125 2.31 -0.46 -1.13
CA ALA A 125 0.91 -0.41 -0.73
C ALA A 125 0.56 -1.42 0.37
N ASN A 126 1.41 -2.41 0.69
CA ASN A 126 1.29 -3.24 1.89
C ASN A 126 2.62 -3.83 2.34
N ASP A 127 2.63 -4.47 3.53
CA ASP A 127 3.81 -5.07 4.15
C ASP A 127 4.34 -6.27 3.38
N ASN A 128 3.47 -7.13 2.86
CA ASN A 128 3.90 -8.30 2.10
C ASN A 128 4.73 -7.89 0.88
N MET A 129 4.34 -6.83 0.19
CA MET A 129 5.12 -6.30 -0.93
C MET A 129 6.38 -5.60 -0.45
N ALA A 130 6.35 -4.92 0.71
CA ALA A 130 7.56 -4.33 1.30
C ALA A 130 8.63 -5.38 1.61
N TYR A 131 8.25 -6.57 2.07
CA TYR A 131 9.21 -7.67 2.28
C TYR A 131 9.92 -8.04 0.98
N GLY A 132 9.20 -8.22 -0.13
CA GLY A 132 9.80 -8.52 -1.42
C GLY A 132 10.71 -7.41 -1.93
N VAL A 133 10.32 -6.15 -1.72
CA VAL A 133 11.15 -4.98 -2.05
C VAL A 133 12.47 -5.00 -1.27
N LEU A 134 12.41 -5.25 0.04
CA LEU A 134 13.61 -5.32 0.91
C LEU A 134 14.53 -6.47 0.51
N GLU A 135 13.98 -7.63 0.13
CA GLU A 135 14.76 -8.75 -0.39
C GLU A 135 15.50 -8.39 -1.68
N ALA A 136 14.83 -7.73 -2.63
CA ALA A 136 15.44 -7.29 -3.88
C ALA A 136 16.54 -6.23 -3.66
N LEU A 137 16.30 -5.24 -2.82
CA LEU A 137 17.28 -4.23 -2.45
C LEU A 137 18.53 -4.88 -1.82
N LYS A 138 18.34 -5.81 -0.89
CA LYS A 138 19.41 -6.56 -0.24
C LYS A 138 20.24 -7.38 -1.23
N ALA A 139 19.59 -8.00 -2.20
CA ALA A 139 20.27 -8.80 -3.24
C ALA A 139 21.20 -7.93 -4.10
N GLU A 140 20.83 -6.67 -4.34
CA GLU A 140 21.61 -5.70 -5.10
C GLU A 140 22.57 -4.85 -4.22
N GLY A 141 22.63 -5.13 -2.91
CA GLY A 141 23.46 -4.38 -1.97
C GLY A 141 23.02 -2.94 -1.75
N MET A 142 21.77 -2.62 -2.06
CA MET A 142 21.18 -1.30 -1.88
C MET A 142 20.50 -1.16 -0.52
N THR A 143 20.57 0.04 0.04
CA THR A 143 19.85 0.40 1.27
C THR A 143 19.05 1.67 1.01
N LEU A 144 17.73 1.56 0.96
CA LEU A 144 16.81 2.67 0.75
C LEU A 144 15.72 2.64 1.83
N PRO A 145 15.16 3.78 2.21
CA PRO A 145 13.98 3.80 3.06
C PRO A 145 12.78 3.19 2.31
N VAL A 146 12.10 2.26 2.96
CA VAL A 146 10.92 1.56 2.45
C VAL A 146 9.79 1.70 3.44
N THR A 147 8.58 1.99 2.96
CA THR A 147 7.36 1.94 3.77
C THR A 147 6.44 0.82 3.30
N GLY A 148 5.81 0.15 4.26
CA GLY A 148 4.71 -0.78 4.08
C GLY A 148 3.37 -0.18 4.48
N PHE A 149 2.41 -1.05 4.74
CA PHE A 149 1.07 -0.73 5.24
C PHE A 149 0.44 -2.04 5.73
N ASP A 150 -0.37 -2.08 6.75
CA ASP A 150 -1.20 -3.11 7.36
C ASP A 150 -0.84 -3.36 8.84
N GLY A 151 0.38 -3.04 9.29
CA GLY A 151 0.82 -3.28 10.67
C GLY A 151 0.98 -4.76 11.00
N ASN A 152 1.43 -5.57 10.03
CA ASN A 152 1.70 -6.98 10.28
C ASN A 152 2.73 -7.14 11.40
N PRO A 153 2.61 -8.14 12.30
CA PRO A 153 3.53 -8.29 13.43
C PRO A 153 5.01 -8.32 13.02
N GLU A 154 5.32 -8.92 11.88
CA GLU A 154 6.68 -8.95 11.32
C GLU A 154 7.12 -7.57 10.84
N ALA A 155 6.25 -6.84 10.12
CA ALA A 155 6.55 -5.48 9.69
C ALA A 155 6.78 -4.54 10.87
N VAL A 156 5.95 -4.62 11.92
CA VAL A 156 6.15 -3.86 13.16
C VAL A 156 7.50 -4.18 13.79
N LYS A 157 7.90 -5.46 13.83
CA LYS A 157 9.23 -5.83 14.29
C LYS A 157 10.33 -5.24 13.42
N MET A 158 10.21 -5.28 12.10
CA MET A 158 11.18 -4.70 11.17
C MET A 158 11.29 -3.18 11.32
N VAL A 159 10.20 -2.49 11.67
CA VAL A 159 10.25 -1.05 12.00
C VAL A 159 11.03 -0.81 13.28
N ILE A 160 10.83 -1.63 14.31
CA ILE A 160 11.58 -1.53 15.58
C ILE A 160 13.08 -1.79 15.35
N ASP A 161 13.42 -2.77 14.50
CA ASP A 161 14.80 -3.15 14.17
C ASP A 161 15.46 -2.17 13.16
N GLY A 162 14.69 -1.24 12.57
CA GLY A 162 15.19 -0.25 11.60
C GLY A 162 15.37 -0.77 10.17
N GLU A 163 14.79 -1.94 9.86
CA GLU A 163 14.83 -2.55 8.51
C GLU A 163 13.72 -2.01 7.60
N LEU A 164 12.56 -1.67 8.17
CA LEU A 164 11.45 -1.00 7.52
C LEU A 164 11.25 0.37 8.16
N LEU A 165 10.92 1.38 7.37
CA LEU A 165 10.77 2.75 7.90
C LEU A 165 9.43 2.94 8.63
N ALA A 166 8.35 2.43 8.06
CA ALA A 166 7.00 2.52 8.62
C ALA A 166 6.09 1.43 8.05
N THR A 167 5.04 1.10 8.79
CA THR A 167 3.92 0.30 8.33
C THR A 167 2.62 0.86 8.86
#